data_5a8e57a10087630bf77197a56f61c9a3
#
_entry.id   5a8e57a10087630bf77197a56f61c9a3
#
_cell.length_a   1.000
_cell.length_b   1.000
_cell.length_c   1.000
_cell.angle_alpha   90.00
_cell.angle_beta   90.00
_cell.angle_gamma   90.00
#
_symmetry.space_group_name_H-M   'P 1'
#
loop_
_entity.id
_entity.type
_entity.pdbx_description
1 polymer ?
#
loop_
_entity_poly.entity_id
_entity_poly.type
_entity_poly.pdbx_seq_one_letter_code
_entity_poly.pdbx_strand_id
1 'polypeptide(L)' 'VEIQWRKSSFSEQSGNCLELAVVGGDVLVRESDDPGVVIRTTPEKLRAFLAGARDGEFDDFA' A
#
# COMPACT_ATOMS: atom_id res chain seq x y z
N VAL A 1 15.75 11.18 -6.35
CA VAL A 1 15.49 9.75 -6.38
C VAL A 1 14.08 9.50 -6.84
N GLU A 2 13.92 8.66 -7.83
CA GLU A 2 12.61 8.30 -8.35
C GLU A 2 12.00 7.19 -7.48
N ILE A 3 10.77 7.43 -7.01
CA ILE A 3 10.08 6.46 -6.18
C ILE A 3 9.36 5.45 -7.09
N GLN A 4 9.58 4.16 -6.84
CA GLN A 4 8.96 3.08 -7.60
C GLN A 4 7.69 2.64 -6.89
N TRP A 5 6.56 3.14 -7.33
CA TRP A 5 5.26 2.78 -6.76
C TRP A 5 4.74 1.51 -7.39
N ARG A 6 4.16 0.64 -6.55
CA ARG A 6 3.59 -0.63 -6.98
C ARG A 6 2.15 -0.72 -6.53
N LYS A 7 1.26 -1.11 -7.42
CA LYS A 7 -0.12 -1.44 -7.09
C LYS A 7 -0.37 -2.91 -7.35
N SER A 8 -1.43 -3.45 -6.75
CA SER A 8 -1.82 -4.83 -6.95
C SER A 8 -2.23 -5.07 -8.40
N SER A 9 -1.91 -6.27 -8.91
CA SER A 9 -2.39 -6.68 -10.23
C SER A 9 -3.91 -6.87 -10.26
N PHE A 10 -4.54 -6.95 -9.11
CA PHE A 10 -6.01 -7.00 -9.01
C PHE A 10 -6.66 -5.62 -9.11
N SER A 11 -5.86 -4.55 -9.08
CA SER A 11 -6.40 -3.19 -9.20
C SER A 11 -6.93 -2.98 -10.61
N GLU A 12 -8.05 -2.27 -10.71
CA GLU A 12 -8.59 -1.89 -11.99
C GLU A 12 -7.75 -0.79 -12.62
N GLN A 13 -7.88 -0.62 -13.93
CA GLN A 13 -7.09 0.38 -14.65
C GLN A 13 -7.70 1.78 -14.59
N SER A 14 -8.69 1.95 -13.74
CA SER A 14 -9.40 3.23 -13.60
C SER A 14 -8.62 4.29 -12.82
N GLY A 15 -7.54 3.91 -12.15
CA GLY A 15 -6.73 4.83 -11.37
C GLY A 15 -7.11 4.94 -9.89
N ASN A 16 -8.13 4.21 -9.45
CA ASN A 16 -8.57 4.25 -8.03
C ASN A 16 -7.92 3.10 -7.27
N CYS A 17 -6.60 3.17 -7.09
CA CYS A 17 -5.81 2.09 -6.51
C CYS A 17 -5.01 2.56 -5.31
N LEU A 18 -4.66 1.61 -4.45
CA LEU A 18 -3.64 1.85 -3.43
C LEU A 18 -2.29 1.47 -4.01
N GLU A 19 -1.29 2.28 -3.70
CA GLU A 19 0.07 2.09 -4.17
C GLU A 19 1.02 2.06 -2.99
N LEU A 20 2.01 1.18 -3.07
CA LEU A 20 3.05 1.06 -2.05
C LEU A 20 4.42 1.22 -2.68
N ALA A 21 5.36 1.75 -1.89
CA ALA A 21 6.76 1.90 -2.33
C ALA A 21 7.67 1.72 -1.13
N VAL A 22 8.93 1.38 -1.40
CA VAL A 22 9.97 1.30 -0.37
C VAL A 22 11.00 2.39 -0.68
N VAL A 23 11.25 3.24 0.30
CA VAL A 23 12.20 4.33 0.17
C VAL A 23 13.02 4.41 1.46
N GLY A 24 14.34 4.20 1.34
CA GLY A 24 15.24 4.35 2.48
C GLY A 24 14.91 3.43 3.65
N GLY A 25 14.37 2.25 3.39
CA GLY A 25 14.01 1.30 4.44
C GLY A 25 12.61 1.51 5.01
N ASP A 26 11.93 2.59 4.63
CA ASP A 26 10.54 2.83 5.03
C ASP A 26 9.59 2.38 3.94
N VAL A 27 8.35 2.12 4.33
CA VAL A 27 7.26 1.80 3.39
C VAL A 27 6.34 3.01 3.27
N LEU A 28 6.02 3.37 2.05
CA LEU A 28 5.09 4.46 1.76
C LEU A 28 3.80 3.89 1.18
N VAL A 29 2.67 4.46 1.57
CA VAL A 29 1.35 4.06 1.06
C VAL A 29 0.61 5.31 0.64
N ARG A 30 -0.03 5.26 -0.53
CA ARG A 30 -0.87 6.37 -1.02
C ARG A 30 -2.00 5.84 -1.88
N GLU A 31 -2.99 6.68 -2.14
CA GLU A 31 -3.97 6.43 -3.18
C GLU A 31 -3.46 7.01 -4.49
N SER A 32 -3.70 6.32 -5.59
CA SER A 32 -3.22 6.78 -6.90
C SER A 32 -3.92 8.06 -7.35
N ASP A 33 -5.15 8.29 -6.89
CA ASP A 33 -5.91 9.49 -7.23
C ASP A 33 -5.74 10.62 -6.21
N ASP A 34 -4.92 10.41 -5.18
CA ASP A 34 -4.57 11.46 -4.21
C ASP A 34 -3.10 11.34 -3.83
N PRO A 35 -2.17 11.49 -4.80
CA PRO A 35 -0.77 11.18 -4.59
C PRO A 35 -0.03 12.15 -3.66
N GLY A 36 -0.67 13.26 -3.29
CA GLY A 36 -0.07 14.21 -2.37
C GLY A 36 -0.16 13.79 -0.91
N VAL A 37 -1.04 12.84 -0.58
CA VAL A 37 -1.19 12.34 0.79
C VAL A 37 -0.50 10.98 0.87
N VAL A 38 0.58 10.92 1.64
CA VAL A 38 1.41 9.72 1.75
C VAL A 38 1.51 9.31 3.22
N ILE A 39 1.22 8.03 3.48
CA ILE A 39 1.45 7.42 4.79
C ILE A 39 2.84 6.80 4.76
N ARG A 40 3.66 7.14 5.77
CA ARG A 40 4.98 6.54 5.94
C ARG A 40 4.91 5.55 7.10
N THR A 41 5.32 4.33 6.85
CA THR A 41 5.31 3.27 7.86
C THR A 41 6.59 2.44 7.75
N THR A 42 6.64 1.34 8.49
CA THR A 42 7.83 0.48 8.54
C THR A 42 7.54 -0.88 7.96
N PRO A 43 8.58 -1.62 7.51
CA PRO A 43 8.38 -2.99 7.05
C PRO A 43 7.75 -3.90 8.10
N GLU A 44 8.08 -3.71 9.37
CA GLU A 44 7.52 -4.51 10.46
C GLU A 44 6.01 -4.33 10.57
N LYS A 45 5.55 -3.07 10.51
CA LYS A 45 4.11 -2.78 10.58
C LYS A 45 3.39 -3.28 9.35
N LEU A 46 3.99 -3.14 8.18
CA LEU A 46 3.41 -3.68 6.95
C LEU A 46 3.32 -5.21 7.02
N ARG A 47 4.35 -5.87 7.55
CA ARG A 47 4.35 -7.33 7.67
C ARG A 47 3.20 -7.80 8.54
N ALA A 48 2.98 -7.12 9.67
CA ALA A 48 1.86 -7.47 10.56
C ALA A 48 0.51 -7.26 9.86
N PHE A 49 0.37 -6.16 9.13
CA PHE A 49 -0.85 -5.90 8.36
C PHE A 49 -1.09 -6.99 7.32
N LEU A 50 -0.06 -7.36 6.58
CA LEU A 50 -0.19 -8.40 5.54
C LEU A 50 -0.57 -9.75 6.14
N ALA A 51 -0.01 -10.08 7.31
CA ALA A 51 -0.37 -11.32 8.00
C ALA A 51 -1.85 -11.33 8.37
N GLY A 52 -2.35 -10.22 8.92
CA GLY A 52 -3.76 -10.09 9.26
C GLY A 52 -4.65 -10.16 8.03
N ALA A 53 -4.23 -9.51 6.94
CA ALA A 53 -5.00 -9.55 5.69
C ALA A 53 -5.10 -10.97 5.13
N ARG A 54 -4.00 -11.73 5.16
CA ARG A 54 -4.01 -13.13 4.70
C ARG A 54 -4.90 -14.00 5.57
N ASP A 55 -5.05 -13.66 6.83
CA ASP A 55 -5.90 -14.41 7.78
C ASP A 55 -7.36 -13.94 7.76
N GLY A 56 -7.71 -13.03 6.87
CA GLY A 56 -9.08 -12.56 6.69
C GLY A 56 -9.55 -11.56 7.73
N GLU A 57 -8.65 -10.96 8.51
CA GLU A 57 -9.04 -10.10 9.63
C GLU A 57 -9.74 -8.82 9.17
N PHE A 58 -9.53 -8.42 7.92
CA PHE A 58 -10.11 -7.18 7.38
C PHE A 58 -11.12 -7.45 6.26
N ASP A 59 -11.51 -8.69 6.06
CA ASP A 59 -12.38 -9.05 4.92
C ASP A 59 -13.75 -8.41 5.01
N ASP A 60 -14.22 -8.10 6.22
CA ASP A 60 -15.51 -7.43 6.42
C ASP A 60 -15.48 -5.93 6.08
N PHE A 61 -14.30 -5.39 5.76
CA PHE A 61 -14.16 -3.98 5.39
C PHE A 61 -14.48 -3.74 3.91
N ALA A 62 -14.44 -4.80 3.13
CA ALA A 62 -14.63 -4.66 1.67
C ALA A 62 -15.24 -5.91 1.04
#